data_d38feb8a1bd9bbe7c3c1f1e937795b53
#
_entry.id   d38feb8a1bd9bbe7c3c1f1e937795b53
#
_cell.length_a   1.000
_cell.length_b   1.000
_cell.length_c   1.000
_cell.angle_alpha   90.00
_cell.angle_beta   90.00
_cell.angle_gamma   90.00
#
_symmetry.space_group_name_H-M   'P 1'
#
loop_
_entity.id
_entity.type
_entity.pdbx_description
1 polymer ?
#
loop_
_entity_poly.entity_id
_entity_poly.type
_entity_poly.pdbx_seq_one_letter_code
_entity_poly.pdbx_strand_id
1 'polypeptide(L)'
;MKFMRVLILFACTSAASAQPNASYYVATTGNDSNPGTQSAPWRTIQHAADTVHAGSTVYVRGGIYEELVRISVSGNANDGFITFRSYPGETAVLDAIHATPEGRQGVLTIQNQSYVRIEGFEIRNFRTAEHHLTPLGINVIGSGSHIELLKNNVHHIEQTFPGRDKPGSGGNGFGIAVYGTNAQAPITDLIIDGNEVHHLKTGSSESLVVNGNVTNFRITHNIVHDNNNIGIDVIGFERTAHDPAVDQARDGTVSHNLVYNITSRGNPAYGNDQSSDGIYVDGGTRILIEQNTIHDVDFGIELASEHKDRATSYIIARNNLIYHCHTAGVSIGGYAPDRGHTEHSQVLNNTLYANDTSSTGSGEFQMQWNMSDNVFANNIVYAGPRCVISVTKTEVNKTQPPALIDYNLYYCADGPEVSAWVKALGTIKGFNNYVKSTGNDRQSRFLDPDFVDPAAHNFHLQAGSPALAAGTIDELPVGELDLDGSPRVNSGKIDLGCYQKP
;
A
#
# COMPACT_ATOMS: atom_id res chain seq x y z
N MET A 1 -13.05 84.31 -16.87
CA MET A 1 -12.65 82.89 -17.14
C MET A 1 -12.46 82.22 -15.79
N LYS A 2 -13.41 81.34 -15.39
CA LYS A 2 -13.30 80.55 -14.12
C LYS A 2 -12.68 79.23 -14.49
N PHE A 3 -11.53 78.92 -13.93
CA PHE A 3 -10.91 77.59 -14.02
C PHE A 3 -11.50 76.66 -13.00
N MET A 4 -12.18 75.60 -13.45
CA MET A 4 -12.70 74.50 -12.67
C MET A 4 -11.62 73.45 -12.48
N ARG A 5 -11.13 73.27 -11.24
CA ARG A 5 -10.20 72.21 -10.89
C ARG A 5 -10.99 70.92 -10.65
N VAL A 6 -10.76 69.98 -11.52
CA VAL A 6 -11.26 68.59 -11.33
C VAL A 6 -10.32 67.86 -10.40
N LEU A 7 -10.80 67.45 -9.26
CA LEU A 7 -10.09 66.63 -8.29
C LEU A 7 -10.36 65.13 -8.68
N ILE A 8 -9.36 64.44 -9.21
CA ILE A 8 -9.42 62.99 -9.46
C ILE A 8 -9.02 62.27 -8.16
N LEU A 9 -9.98 61.64 -7.48
CA LEU A 9 -9.72 60.73 -6.38
C LEU A 9 -9.24 59.39 -6.98
N PHE A 10 -7.99 59.06 -6.80
CA PHE A 10 -7.49 57.68 -6.98
C PHE A 10 -7.93 56.86 -5.76
N ALA A 11 -8.90 55.98 -5.96
CA ALA A 11 -9.19 54.92 -5.00
C ALA A 11 -8.07 53.90 -5.06
N CYS A 12 -7.12 53.93 -4.15
CA CYS A 12 -6.14 52.90 -3.94
C CYS A 12 -6.85 51.67 -3.35
N THR A 13 -7.23 50.73 -4.19
CA THR A 13 -7.60 49.39 -3.71
C THR A 13 -6.32 48.69 -3.28
N SER A 14 -6.01 48.68 -2.01
CA SER A 14 -5.00 47.85 -1.44
C SER A 14 -5.44 46.40 -1.62
N ALA A 15 -4.86 45.70 -2.58
CA ALA A 15 -4.86 44.25 -2.59
C ALA A 15 -4.23 43.83 -1.27
N ALA A 16 -5.00 43.22 -0.37
CA ALA A 16 -4.46 42.63 0.82
C ALA A 16 -3.49 41.55 0.39
N SER A 17 -2.20 41.72 0.62
CA SER A 17 -1.22 40.69 0.43
C SER A 17 -1.58 39.54 1.37
N ALA A 18 -1.83 38.35 0.83
CA ALA A 18 -2.03 37.17 1.63
C ALA A 18 -0.87 37.01 2.61
N GLN A 19 -1.16 36.88 3.89
CA GLN A 19 -0.12 36.66 4.90
C GLN A 19 0.24 35.16 4.89
N PRO A 20 1.49 34.81 4.71
CA PRO A 20 1.94 33.43 4.90
C PRO A 20 1.61 32.99 6.34
N ASN A 21 1.19 31.74 6.52
CA ASN A 21 0.74 31.14 7.80
C ASN A 21 -0.61 31.66 8.34
N ALA A 22 -1.52 32.09 7.49
CA ALA A 22 -2.87 32.45 7.89
C ALA A 22 -3.65 31.19 8.36
N SER A 23 -4.42 31.37 9.45
CA SER A 23 -5.34 30.32 9.94
C SER A 23 -6.77 30.69 9.60
N TYR A 24 -7.48 29.75 8.98
CA TYR A 24 -8.89 29.86 8.65
C TYR A 24 -9.70 28.77 9.33
N TYR A 25 -10.99 29.00 9.48
CA TYR A 25 -11.88 28.10 10.19
C TYR A 25 -13.13 27.82 9.36
N VAL A 26 -13.52 26.55 9.33
CA VAL A 26 -14.77 26.07 8.73
C VAL A 26 -15.61 25.42 9.83
N ALA A 27 -16.90 25.68 9.87
CA ALA A 27 -17.82 25.08 10.83
C ALA A 27 -19.21 24.89 10.20
N THR A 28 -19.91 23.81 10.53
CA THR A 28 -21.27 23.53 10.04
C THR A 28 -22.27 24.66 10.35
N THR A 29 -21.98 25.46 11.34
CA THR A 29 -22.77 26.66 11.73
C THR A 29 -22.26 27.96 11.12
N GLY A 30 -21.21 27.90 10.29
CA GLY A 30 -20.57 29.03 9.64
C GLY A 30 -21.39 29.63 8.48
N ASN A 31 -20.77 30.57 7.79
CA ASN A 31 -21.33 31.19 6.58
C ASN A 31 -20.16 31.55 5.63
N ASP A 32 -20.24 31.20 4.35
CA ASP A 32 -19.15 31.45 3.39
C ASP A 32 -18.95 32.93 3.05
N SER A 33 -19.87 33.80 3.45
CA SER A 33 -19.66 35.26 3.42
C SER A 33 -18.86 35.82 4.58
N ASN A 34 -18.55 35.01 5.61
CA ASN A 34 -17.70 35.37 6.72
C ASN A 34 -16.23 35.51 6.34
N PRO A 35 -15.39 36.15 7.17
CA PRO A 35 -13.95 36.27 6.89
C PRO A 35 -13.13 34.97 7.13
N GLY A 36 -13.76 33.90 7.59
CA GLY A 36 -13.07 32.62 7.88
C GLY A 36 -12.29 32.63 9.20
N THR A 37 -12.55 33.56 10.11
CA THR A 37 -11.92 33.59 11.43
C THR A 37 -12.56 32.58 12.38
N GLN A 38 -11.91 32.29 13.51
CA GLN A 38 -12.47 31.38 14.52
C GLN A 38 -13.83 31.82 15.08
N SER A 39 -14.07 33.12 15.22
CA SER A 39 -15.35 33.67 15.69
C SER A 39 -16.39 33.85 14.58
N ALA A 40 -15.98 33.89 13.33
CA ALA A 40 -16.82 34.02 12.15
C ALA A 40 -16.33 33.05 11.04
N PRO A 41 -16.53 31.72 11.23
CA PRO A 41 -16.01 30.71 10.33
C PRO A 41 -16.79 30.64 9.00
N TRP A 42 -16.17 30.12 7.99
CA TRP A 42 -16.83 29.68 6.76
C TRP A 42 -17.74 28.48 7.04
N ARG A 43 -18.66 28.21 6.12
CA ARG A 43 -19.56 27.07 6.25
C ARG A 43 -19.05 25.82 5.57
N THR A 44 -18.44 25.96 4.38
CA THR A 44 -18.08 24.83 3.52
C THR A 44 -16.57 24.70 3.40
N ILE A 45 -16.13 23.44 3.33
CA ILE A 45 -14.72 23.11 3.07
C ILE A 45 -14.37 23.51 1.63
N GLN A 46 -15.33 23.36 0.69
CA GLN A 46 -15.12 23.77 -0.70
C GLN A 46 -14.82 25.25 -0.83
N HIS A 47 -15.54 26.11 -0.09
CA HIS A 47 -15.24 27.56 -0.09
C HIS A 47 -13.79 27.84 0.37
N ALA A 48 -13.33 27.16 1.42
CA ALA A 48 -11.93 27.25 1.83
C ALA A 48 -10.98 26.76 0.73
N ALA A 49 -11.28 25.62 0.09
CA ALA A 49 -10.48 25.05 -0.98
C ALA A 49 -10.35 25.95 -2.22
N ASP A 50 -11.29 26.85 -2.43
CA ASP A 50 -11.28 27.83 -3.53
C ASP A 50 -10.64 29.17 -3.16
N THR A 51 -10.42 29.42 -1.84
CA THR A 51 -10.11 30.78 -1.36
C THR A 51 -8.70 30.91 -0.79
N VAL A 52 -8.20 29.88 -0.07
CA VAL A 52 -6.95 29.97 0.69
C VAL A 52 -5.71 30.01 -0.22
N HIS A 53 -4.60 30.47 0.34
CA HIS A 53 -3.32 30.67 -0.35
C HIS A 53 -2.22 29.82 0.29
N ALA A 54 -1.08 29.70 -0.40
CA ALA A 54 0.09 29.01 0.11
C ALA A 54 0.45 29.42 1.55
N GLY A 55 0.84 28.46 2.38
CA GLY A 55 1.12 28.64 3.81
C GLY A 55 -0.12 28.67 4.72
N SER A 56 -1.33 28.61 4.18
CA SER A 56 -2.56 28.65 4.97
C SER A 56 -2.86 27.33 5.66
N THR A 57 -3.42 27.40 6.87
CA THR A 57 -4.03 26.26 7.56
C THR A 57 -5.52 26.47 7.74
N VAL A 58 -6.33 25.54 7.23
CA VAL A 58 -7.78 25.49 7.39
C VAL A 58 -8.13 24.50 8.51
N TYR A 59 -8.61 24.99 9.61
CA TYR A 59 -9.14 24.19 10.71
C TYR A 59 -10.62 23.92 10.50
N VAL A 60 -10.96 22.66 10.25
CA VAL A 60 -12.35 22.24 10.07
C VAL A 60 -12.89 21.73 11.41
N ARG A 61 -13.91 22.39 11.92
CA ARG A 61 -14.55 22.06 13.19
C ARG A 61 -15.31 20.72 13.08
N GLY A 62 -15.45 20.04 14.19
CA GLY A 62 -16.22 18.81 14.27
C GLY A 62 -17.66 18.97 13.77
N GLY A 63 -18.10 17.98 13.00
CA GLY A 63 -19.42 17.95 12.41
C GLY A 63 -19.44 17.20 11.09
N ILE A 64 -20.64 17.02 10.53
CA ILE A 64 -20.86 16.31 9.26
C ILE A 64 -21.00 17.34 8.15
N TYR A 65 -20.15 17.20 7.13
CA TYR A 65 -20.12 18.01 5.92
C TYR A 65 -20.52 17.11 4.74
N GLU A 66 -21.74 17.30 4.26
CA GLU A 66 -22.29 16.56 3.11
C GLU A 66 -21.89 17.24 1.80
N GLU A 67 -20.59 17.24 1.52
CA GLU A 67 -20.03 17.88 0.32
C GLU A 67 -18.94 17.01 -0.31
N LEU A 68 -18.76 17.10 -1.61
CA LEU A 68 -17.62 16.57 -2.35
C LEU A 68 -16.63 17.71 -2.55
N VAL A 69 -15.41 17.54 -2.03
CA VAL A 69 -14.42 18.62 -1.98
C VAL A 69 -13.37 18.43 -3.07
N ARG A 70 -13.13 19.47 -3.85
CA ARG A 70 -12.02 19.53 -4.80
C ARG A 70 -11.03 20.61 -4.39
N ILE A 71 -9.81 20.21 -4.11
CA ILE A 71 -8.72 21.14 -3.82
C ILE A 71 -8.22 21.73 -5.14
N SER A 72 -8.43 23.03 -5.33
CA SER A 72 -8.09 23.78 -6.55
C SER A 72 -6.90 24.73 -6.36
N VAL A 73 -6.27 24.71 -5.20
CA VAL A 73 -5.16 25.60 -4.81
C VAL A 73 -3.93 24.79 -4.44
N SER A 74 -2.75 25.37 -4.71
CA SER A 74 -1.45 24.80 -4.33
C SER A 74 -0.73 25.68 -3.33
N GLY A 75 0.00 25.04 -2.42
CA GLY A 75 1.10 25.68 -1.73
C GLY A 75 2.32 25.83 -2.63
N ASN A 76 3.46 26.21 -2.06
CA ASN A 76 4.72 26.30 -2.76
C ASN A 76 5.91 26.20 -1.80
N ALA A 77 7.12 26.10 -2.32
CA ALA A 77 8.34 25.95 -1.52
C ALA A 77 8.67 27.16 -0.63
N ASN A 78 8.24 28.37 -0.99
CA ASN A 78 8.57 29.59 -0.24
C ASN A 78 7.61 29.81 0.92
N ASP A 79 6.32 29.65 0.67
CA ASP A 79 5.25 29.95 1.64
C ASP A 79 4.76 28.69 2.38
N GLY A 80 5.08 27.49 1.85
CA GLY A 80 4.75 26.20 2.48
C GLY A 80 3.44 25.59 2.00
N PHE A 81 3.00 24.58 2.74
CA PHE A 81 1.81 23.80 2.45
C PHE A 81 0.52 24.61 2.64
N ILE A 82 -0.49 24.27 1.85
CA ILE A 82 -1.89 24.50 2.25
C ILE A 82 -2.33 23.25 3.01
N THR A 83 -2.75 23.45 4.26
CA THR A 83 -3.15 22.38 5.15
C THR A 83 -4.64 22.44 5.42
N PHE A 84 -5.37 21.38 5.13
CA PHE A 84 -6.74 21.17 5.61
C PHE A 84 -6.68 20.12 6.70
N ARG A 85 -7.18 20.45 7.89
CA ARG A 85 -7.16 19.51 9.01
C ARG A 85 -8.36 19.64 9.93
N SER A 86 -8.75 18.54 10.53
CA SER A 86 -9.70 18.56 11.64
C SER A 86 -9.17 19.45 12.77
N TYR A 87 -10.08 20.19 13.41
CA TYR A 87 -9.71 20.98 14.57
C TYR A 87 -9.23 20.06 15.71
N PRO A 88 -8.14 20.40 16.42
CA PRO A 88 -7.58 19.53 17.46
C PRO A 88 -8.62 19.05 18.48
N GLY A 89 -8.74 17.73 18.64
CA GLY A 89 -9.70 17.08 19.54
C GLY A 89 -11.13 17.00 19.00
N GLU A 90 -11.36 17.38 17.74
CA GLU A 90 -12.66 17.26 17.06
C GLU A 90 -12.51 16.38 15.80
N THR A 91 -13.60 15.80 15.31
CA THR A 91 -13.63 15.02 14.07
C THR A 91 -14.49 15.74 13.03
N ALA A 92 -13.87 16.16 11.95
CA ALA A 92 -14.56 16.66 10.75
C ALA A 92 -14.87 15.49 9.83
N VAL A 93 -16.13 15.29 9.50
CA VAL A 93 -16.62 14.16 8.70
C VAL A 93 -17.06 14.66 7.34
N LEU A 94 -16.39 14.20 6.27
CA LEU A 94 -16.88 14.29 4.89
C LEU A 94 -17.78 13.07 4.61
N ASP A 95 -19.07 13.28 4.55
CA ASP A 95 -20.08 12.23 4.38
C ASP A 95 -20.78 12.35 3.03
N ALA A 96 -20.54 11.41 2.15
CA ALA A 96 -21.12 11.39 0.80
C ALA A 96 -22.42 10.56 0.71
N ILE A 97 -23.13 10.34 1.83
CA ILE A 97 -24.30 9.46 1.91
C ILE A 97 -25.40 9.81 0.91
N HIS A 98 -25.56 11.09 0.56
CA HIS A 98 -26.55 11.57 -0.40
C HIS A 98 -25.98 11.88 -1.78
N ALA A 99 -24.67 11.70 -1.98
CA ALA A 99 -24.02 11.92 -3.26
C ALA A 99 -23.97 10.64 -4.11
N THR A 100 -24.00 10.81 -5.43
CA THR A 100 -23.76 9.74 -6.40
C THR A 100 -22.51 10.11 -7.18
N PRO A 101 -21.55 9.18 -7.41
CA PRO A 101 -20.37 9.49 -8.21
C PRO A 101 -20.72 9.92 -9.63
N GLU A 102 -19.98 10.89 -10.15
CA GLU A 102 -20.00 11.27 -11.57
C GLU A 102 -18.71 10.76 -12.24
N GLY A 103 -18.76 9.54 -12.82
CA GLY A 103 -17.57 8.88 -13.36
C GLY A 103 -16.61 8.42 -12.26
N ARG A 104 -15.30 8.74 -12.40
CA ARG A 104 -14.26 8.52 -11.36
C ARG A 104 -14.21 9.75 -10.47
N GLN A 105 -14.74 9.67 -9.27
CA GLN A 105 -14.87 10.84 -8.39
C GLN A 105 -14.54 10.52 -6.94
N GLY A 106 -13.72 11.37 -6.31
CA GLY A 106 -13.41 11.31 -4.88
C GLY A 106 -14.37 12.14 -4.03
N VAL A 107 -14.62 11.70 -2.80
CA VAL A 107 -15.21 12.56 -1.77
C VAL A 107 -14.29 13.77 -1.55
N LEU A 108 -12.98 13.52 -1.52
CA LEU A 108 -11.96 14.56 -1.57
C LEU A 108 -11.05 14.32 -2.80
N THR A 109 -10.91 15.33 -3.66
CA THR A 109 -10.08 15.24 -4.87
C THR A 109 -8.98 16.30 -4.87
N ILE A 110 -7.73 15.89 -5.11
CA ILE A 110 -6.57 16.73 -5.35
C ILE A 110 -6.13 16.50 -6.80
N GLN A 111 -6.24 17.50 -7.65
CA GLN A 111 -5.91 17.34 -9.08
C GLN A 111 -4.88 18.38 -9.52
N ASN A 112 -3.71 17.92 -9.96
CA ASN A 112 -2.62 18.77 -10.44
C ASN A 112 -2.19 19.84 -9.41
N GLN A 113 -2.18 19.51 -8.13
CA GLN A 113 -1.81 20.41 -7.06
C GLN A 113 -0.51 19.96 -6.38
N SER A 114 0.16 20.90 -5.75
CA SER A 114 1.40 20.66 -5.01
C SER A 114 1.35 21.34 -3.63
N TYR A 115 2.14 20.83 -2.69
CA TYR A 115 2.21 21.36 -1.33
C TYR A 115 0.82 21.40 -0.66
N VAL A 116 0.13 20.26 -0.68
CA VAL A 116 -1.20 20.10 -0.07
C VAL A 116 -1.13 19.03 1.02
N ARG A 117 -1.67 19.34 2.19
CA ARG A 117 -1.79 18.39 3.31
C ARG A 117 -3.25 18.24 3.72
N ILE A 118 -3.71 16.99 3.81
CA ILE A 118 -5.03 16.61 4.30
C ILE A 118 -4.83 15.76 5.56
N GLU A 119 -5.34 16.21 6.70
CA GLU A 119 -5.03 15.60 7.98
C GLU A 119 -6.25 15.43 8.88
N GLY A 120 -6.48 14.19 9.34
CA GLY A 120 -7.40 13.88 10.44
C GLY A 120 -8.89 13.96 10.09
N PHE A 121 -9.26 13.78 8.84
CA PHE A 121 -10.66 13.68 8.41
C PHE A 121 -11.21 12.27 8.55
N GLU A 122 -12.49 12.13 8.85
CA GLU A 122 -13.27 10.95 8.55
C GLU A 122 -13.95 11.16 7.19
N ILE A 123 -13.80 10.20 6.26
CA ILE A 123 -14.30 10.28 4.87
C ILE A 123 -15.08 9.01 4.58
N ARG A 124 -16.39 9.13 4.25
CA ARG A 124 -17.25 7.95 4.24
C ARG A 124 -18.46 8.00 3.33
N ASN A 125 -19.10 6.82 3.21
CA ASN A 125 -20.45 6.63 2.65
C ASN A 125 -20.60 7.02 1.17
N PHE A 126 -19.58 6.82 0.35
CA PHE A 126 -19.67 7.08 -1.08
C PHE A 126 -19.83 5.76 -1.84
N ARG A 127 -20.99 5.57 -2.46
CA ARG A 127 -21.34 4.26 -3.03
C ARG A 127 -22.07 4.35 -4.37
N THR A 128 -21.92 3.26 -5.16
CA THR A 128 -22.68 3.06 -6.41
C THR A 128 -22.85 1.57 -6.70
N ALA A 129 -23.89 1.23 -7.47
CA ALA A 129 -24.07 -0.06 -8.10
C ALA A 129 -23.93 -0.01 -9.61
N GLU A 130 -23.55 1.15 -10.16
CA GLU A 130 -23.38 1.35 -11.60
C GLU A 130 -21.95 1.02 -12.02
N HIS A 131 -21.78 0.09 -12.96
CA HIS A 131 -20.46 -0.44 -13.38
C HIS A 131 -19.46 0.65 -13.81
N HIS A 132 -19.91 1.69 -14.49
CA HIS A 132 -19.06 2.73 -15.07
C HIS A 132 -18.75 3.88 -14.11
N LEU A 133 -19.30 3.88 -12.92
CA LEU A 133 -19.05 4.87 -11.89
C LEU A 133 -18.07 4.34 -10.86
N THR A 134 -17.11 5.17 -10.49
CA THR A 134 -16.03 4.78 -9.59
C THR A 134 -16.00 5.71 -8.37
N PRO A 135 -16.51 5.26 -7.21
CA PRO A 135 -16.41 6.02 -5.96
C PRO A 135 -15.01 5.92 -5.37
N LEU A 136 -14.46 7.03 -4.90
CA LEU A 136 -13.19 7.09 -4.17
C LEU A 136 -13.36 7.88 -2.87
N GLY A 137 -12.67 7.50 -1.83
CA GLY A 137 -12.57 8.32 -0.62
C GLY A 137 -11.68 9.54 -0.89
N ILE A 138 -10.39 9.34 -1.08
CA ILE A 138 -9.43 10.37 -1.48
C ILE A 138 -8.88 10.04 -2.88
N ASN A 139 -8.96 11.00 -3.79
CA ASN A 139 -8.46 10.88 -5.17
C ASN A 139 -7.38 11.94 -5.43
N VAL A 140 -6.14 11.49 -5.61
CA VAL A 140 -5.03 12.33 -6.08
C VAL A 140 -4.75 11.98 -7.53
N ILE A 141 -4.84 12.93 -8.46
CA ILE A 141 -4.76 12.62 -9.89
C ILE A 141 -4.01 13.70 -10.69
N GLY A 142 -3.28 13.26 -11.69
CA GLY A 142 -2.58 14.13 -12.64
C GLY A 142 -1.09 14.19 -12.37
N SER A 143 -0.59 15.35 -11.94
CA SER A 143 0.77 15.59 -11.52
C SER A 143 0.81 16.47 -10.28
N GLY A 144 1.94 16.55 -9.60
CA GLY A 144 2.11 17.40 -8.42
C GLY A 144 3.25 16.91 -7.52
N SER A 145 3.54 17.66 -6.47
CA SER A 145 4.59 17.27 -5.53
C SER A 145 4.25 17.70 -4.11
N HIS A 146 4.90 17.05 -3.13
CA HIS A 146 4.69 17.39 -1.72
C HIS A 146 3.20 17.31 -1.34
N ILE A 147 2.63 16.13 -1.51
CA ILE A 147 1.24 15.84 -1.12
C ILE A 147 1.29 14.93 0.10
N GLU A 148 0.57 15.31 1.15
CA GLU A 148 0.55 14.57 2.40
C GLU A 148 -0.90 14.23 2.80
N LEU A 149 -1.17 12.93 2.94
CA LEU A 149 -2.43 12.38 3.43
C LEU A 149 -2.18 11.74 4.79
N LEU A 150 -2.56 12.42 5.86
CA LEU A 150 -2.12 12.08 7.21
C LEU A 150 -3.30 11.77 8.14
N LYS A 151 -3.28 10.62 8.79
CA LYS A 151 -4.20 10.26 9.89
C LYS A 151 -5.69 10.44 9.53
N ASN A 152 -6.05 10.19 8.28
CA ASN A 152 -7.44 10.19 7.86
C ASN A 152 -8.05 8.80 8.09
N ASN A 153 -9.35 8.76 8.39
CA ASN A 153 -10.13 7.54 8.48
C ASN A 153 -11.05 7.47 7.25
N VAL A 154 -10.81 6.49 6.37
CA VAL A 154 -11.54 6.34 5.10
C VAL A 154 -12.29 5.02 5.09
N HIS A 155 -13.61 5.06 5.03
CA HIS A 155 -14.41 3.85 5.12
C HIS A 155 -15.76 3.92 4.39
N HIS A 156 -16.38 2.74 4.15
CA HIS A 156 -17.67 2.62 3.46
C HIS A 156 -17.69 3.32 2.10
N ILE A 157 -16.58 3.18 1.35
CA ILE A 157 -16.53 3.51 -0.07
C ILE A 157 -16.87 2.23 -0.82
N GLU A 158 -18.00 2.21 -1.55
CA GLU A 158 -18.56 0.96 -2.01
C GLU A 158 -18.93 0.95 -3.49
N GLN A 159 -18.28 0.09 -4.25
CA GLN A 159 -18.72 -0.33 -5.57
C GLN A 159 -19.43 -1.68 -5.44
N THR A 160 -20.74 -1.71 -5.66
CA THR A 160 -21.57 -2.89 -5.42
C THR A 160 -22.18 -3.49 -6.69
N PHE A 161 -21.66 -3.11 -7.86
CA PHE A 161 -22.05 -3.72 -9.14
C PHE A 161 -21.84 -5.24 -9.05
N PRO A 162 -22.85 -6.07 -9.34
CA PRO A 162 -22.82 -7.51 -9.06
C PRO A 162 -21.84 -8.31 -9.93
N GLY A 163 -21.05 -7.64 -10.76
CA GLY A 163 -20.16 -8.32 -11.67
C GLY A 163 -20.91 -8.97 -12.85
N ARG A 164 -20.15 -9.45 -13.80
CA ARG A 164 -20.64 -10.37 -14.84
C ARG A 164 -19.86 -11.66 -14.66
N ASP A 165 -20.33 -12.76 -15.17
CA ASP A 165 -19.87 -14.14 -15.01
C ASP A 165 -18.35 -14.39 -15.25
N LYS A 166 -17.49 -13.40 -15.04
CA LYS A 166 -16.03 -13.50 -15.18
C LYS A 166 -15.36 -12.77 -14.01
N PRO A 167 -14.36 -13.39 -13.37
CA PRO A 167 -13.49 -12.70 -12.41
C PRO A 167 -12.91 -11.41 -13.00
N GLY A 168 -12.79 -10.36 -12.19
CA GLY A 168 -12.29 -9.05 -12.62
C GLY A 168 -13.24 -8.20 -13.48
N SER A 169 -14.49 -8.63 -13.67
CA SER A 169 -15.49 -7.86 -14.44
C SER A 169 -16.38 -6.93 -13.59
N GLY A 170 -15.99 -6.71 -12.33
CA GLY A 170 -16.67 -5.79 -11.42
C GLY A 170 -16.46 -4.33 -11.79
N GLY A 171 -17.19 -3.43 -11.15
CA GLY A 171 -16.87 -2.02 -11.17
C GLY A 171 -15.67 -1.71 -10.25
N ASN A 172 -15.19 -0.49 -10.27
CA ASN A 172 -14.03 -0.06 -9.48
C ASN A 172 -14.43 0.88 -8.34
N GLY A 173 -13.80 0.74 -7.18
CA GLY A 173 -13.94 1.64 -6.04
C GLY A 173 -12.65 1.66 -5.22
N PHE A 174 -12.33 2.78 -4.56
CA PHE A 174 -11.05 2.93 -3.86
C PHE A 174 -11.23 3.69 -2.54
N GLY A 175 -10.44 3.34 -1.54
CA GLY A 175 -10.32 4.16 -0.34
C GLY A 175 -9.45 5.39 -0.60
N ILE A 176 -8.16 5.18 -0.87
CA ILE A 176 -7.19 6.22 -1.24
C ILE A 176 -6.55 5.82 -2.58
N ALA A 177 -6.65 6.67 -3.59
CA ALA A 177 -6.08 6.40 -4.89
C ALA A 177 -5.23 7.57 -5.40
N VAL A 178 -4.00 7.26 -5.82
CA VAL A 178 -3.04 8.21 -6.40
C VAL A 178 -2.68 7.76 -7.80
N TYR A 179 -3.06 8.55 -8.79
CA TYR A 179 -2.91 8.23 -10.21
C TYR A 179 -2.07 9.29 -10.92
N GLY A 180 -0.81 8.99 -11.17
CA GLY A 180 0.10 9.83 -11.94
C GLY A 180 -0.20 9.75 -13.44
N THR A 181 -1.14 10.54 -13.93
CA THR A 181 -1.63 10.46 -15.31
C THR A 181 -0.86 11.33 -16.30
N ASN A 182 0.01 12.20 -15.81
CA ASN A 182 0.77 13.12 -16.65
C ASN A 182 2.13 12.50 -17.03
N ALA A 183 2.34 12.29 -18.33
CA ALA A 183 3.59 11.71 -18.84
C ALA A 183 4.80 12.65 -18.74
N GLN A 184 4.62 13.96 -18.66
CA GLN A 184 5.69 14.97 -18.61
C GLN A 184 6.09 15.33 -17.18
N ALA A 185 5.22 15.10 -16.19
CA ALA A 185 5.47 15.44 -14.80
C ALA A 185 4.86 14.39 -13.86
N PRO A 186 5.65 13.78 -12.96
CA PRO A 186 5.14 12.81 -12.02
C PRO A 186 4.31 13.44 -10.90
N ILE A 187 3.62 12.59 -10.14
CA ILE A 187 3.35 12.86 -8.73
C ILE A 187 4.59 12.43 -7.96
N THR A 188 5.17 13.34 -7.15
CA THR A 188 6.40 13.05 -6.39
C THR A 188 6.34 13.59 -4.97
N ASP A 189 7.22 13.10 -4.10
CA ASP A 189 7.28 13.50 -2.69
C ASP A 189 5.91 13.33 -1.99
N LEU A 190 5.30 12.17 -2.23
CA LEU A 190 4.00 11.80 -1.68
C LEU A 190 4.16 11.10 -0.34
N ILE A 191 3.37 11.48 0.65
CA ILE A 191 3.31 10.82 1.95
C ILE A 191 1.86 10.40 2.23
N ILE A 192 1.65 9.11 2.49
CA ILE A 192 0.39 8.54 2.97
C ILE A 192 0.72 7.88 4.31
N ASP A 193 0.46 8.56 5.42
CA ASP A 193 0.95 8.13 6.74
C ASP A 193 -0.14 8.14 7.82
N GLY A 194 -0.21 7.05 8.57
CA GLY A 194 -1.09 6.92 9.73
C GLY A 194 -2.58 6.92 9.41
N ASN A 195 -2.98 6.65 8.16
CA ASN A 195 -4.40 6.57 7.80
C ASN A 195 -4.99 5.21 8.18
N GLU A 196 -6.29 5.18 8.46
CA GLU A 196 -7.07 3.96 8.60
C GLU A 196 -8.01 3.83 7.39
N VAL A 197 -7.93 2.70 6.68
CA VAL A 197 -8.69 2.46 5.44
C VAL A 197 -9.41 1.13 5.56
N HIS A 198 -10.75 1.18 5.73
CA HIS A 198 -11.47 -0.02 6.13
C HIS A 198 -12.92 -0.08 5.66
N HIS A 199 -13.52 -1.29 5.74
CA HIS A 199 -14.91 -1.55 5.39
C HIS A 199 -15.28 -1.07 3.99
N LEU A 200 -14.38 -1.33 3.03
CA LEU A 200 -14.58 -0.98 1.62
C LEU A 200 -15.17 -2.14 0.83
N LYS A 201 -15.87 -1.79 -0.24
CA LYS A 201 -16.20 -2.72 -1.34
C LYS A 201 -15.64 -2.14 -2.62
N THR A 202 -14.48 -2.64 -3.00
CA THR A 202 -13.70 -2.04 -4.08
C THR A 202 -14.01 -2.61 -5.46
N GLY A 203 -14.80 -3.69 -5.52
CA GLY A 203 -15.04 -4.38 -6.78
C GLY A 203 -13.76 -5.02 -7.32
N SER A 204 -13.29 -4.59 -8.47
CA SER A 204 -12.04 -5.09 -9.06
C SER A 204 -10.80 -4.28 -8.66
N SER A 205 -10.91 -3.37 -7.69
CA SER A 205 -9.86 -2.41 -7.34
C SER A 205 -9.37 -2.54 -5.90
N GLU A 206 -8.51 -1.64 -5.48
CA GLU A 206 -7.66 -1.70 -4.30
C GLU A 206 -8.14 -0.73 -3.21
N SER A 207 -7.74 -0.99 -1.97
CA SER A 207 -8.08 -0.12 -0.84
C SER A 207 -7.22 1.15 -0.81
N LEU A 208 -5.90 1.00 -1.01
CA LEU A 208 -4.92 2.07 -1.08
C LEU A 208 -3.99 1.80 -2.26
N VAL A 209 -3.90 2.71 -3.22
CA VAL A 209 -3.13 2.48 -4.45
C VAL A 209 -2.33 3.70 -4.90
N VAL A 210 -1.12 3.43 -5.45
CA VAL A 210 -0.34 4.36 -6.26
C VAL A 210 -0.11 3.75 -7.64
N ASN A 211 -0.42 4.49 -8.72
CA ASN A 211 -0.46 3.95 -10.08
C ASN A 211 0.09 4.95 -11.11
N GLY A 212 0.84 4.45 -12.08
CA GLY A 212 1.38 5.23 -13.20
C GLY A 212 2.57 6.08 -12.84
N ASN A 213 2.67 7.30 -13.34
CA ASN A 213 3.82 8.17 -13.13
C ASN A 213 3.86 8.77 -11.72
N VAL A 214 4.15 7.90 -10.74
CA VAL A 214 4.33 8.27 -9.32
C VAL A 214 5.73 7.86 -8.88
N THR A 215 6.46 8.76 -8.21
CA THR A 215 7.83 8.49 -7.76
C THR A 215 8.11 9.14 -6.40
N ASN A 216 9.11 8.62 -5.68
CA ASN A 216 9.49 9.12 -4.36
C ASN A 216 8.29 9.25 -3.42
N PHE A 217 7.65 8.12 -3.13
CA PHE A 217 6.49 8.06 -2.25
C PHE A 217 6.76 7.24 -0.99
N ARG A 218 6.00 7.53 0.06
CA ARG A 218 5.99 6.74 1.30
C ARG A 218 4.56 6.41 1.70
N ILE A 219 4.29 5.14 1.93
CA ILE A 219 3.04 4.60 2.47
C ILE A 219 3.40 3.96 3.82
N THR A 220 3.16 4.69 4.91
CA THR A 220 3.72 4.33 6.22
C THR A 220 2.70 4.39 7.34
N HIS A 221 2.82 3.49 8.32
CA HIS A 221 1.98 3.44 9.54
C HIS A 221 0.47 3.43 9.28
N ASN A 222 0.03 3.00 8.10
CA ASN A 222 -1.40 2.89 7.82
C ASN A 222 -1.96 1.58 8.37
N ILE A 223 -3.24 1.59 8.73
CA ILE A 223 -4.01 0.41 9.10
C ILE A 223 -5.02 0.18 7.98
N VAL A 224 -4.87 -0.95 7.27
CA VAL A 224 -5.74 -1.29 6.13
C VAL A 224 -6.42 -2.62 6.41
N HIS A 225 -7.75 -2.62 6.57
CA HIS A 225 -8.41 -3.81 7.07
C HIS A 225 -9.91 -3.91 6.70
N ASP A 226 -10.47 -5.11 6.85
CA ASP A 226 -11.90 -5.38 6.61
C ASP A 226 -12.36 -4.94 5.21
N ASN A 227 -11.53 -5.18 4.20
CA ASN A 227 -11.81 -4.82 2.81
C ASN A 227 -12.00 -6.08 1.94
N ASN A 228 -12.74 -5.94 0.86
CA ASN A 228 -13.10 -7.09 0.02
C ASN A 228 -12.25 -7.27 -1.24
N ASN A 229 -11.12 -6.63 -1.32
CA ASN A 229 -10.08 -6.84 -2.33
C ASN A 229 -8.76 -6.20 -1.82
N ILE A 230 -7.73 -6.11 -2.65
CA ILE A 230 -6.35 -5.74 -2.35
C ILE A 230 -6.20 -4.61 -1.33
N GLY A 231 -5.30 -4.79 -0.36
CA GLY A 231 -5.01 -3.82 0.68
C GLY A 231 -4.22 -2.62 0.18
N ILE A 232 -2.94 -2.81 -0.12
CA ILE A 232 -2.04 -1.77 -0.64
C ILE A 232 -1.49 -2.24 -1.98
N ASP A 233 -1.56 -1.40 -3.02
CA ASP A 233 -1.04 -1.74 -4.34
C ASP A 233 -0.13 -0.65 -4.93
N VAL A 234 0.92 -1.09 -5.63
CA VAL A 234 1.91 -0.25 -6.31
C VAL A 234 1.99 -0.67 -7.77
N ILE A 235 1.33 0.10 -8.66
CA ILE A 235 0.99 -0.34 -10.01
C ILE A 235 1.83 0.36 -11.08
N GLY A 236 2.13 -0.40 -12.13
CA GLY A 236 2.71 0.09 -13.38
C GLY A 236 2.07 -0.53 -14.61
N PHE A 237 2.25 0.14 -15.75
CA PHE A 237 1.92 -0.35 -17.08
C PHE A 237 0.42 -0.47 -17.43
N GLU A 238 -0.47 0.07 -16.62
CA GLU A 238 -1.91 0.15 -16.91
C GLU A 238 -2.32 1.25 -17.90
N ARG A 239 -1.36 1.90 -18.54
CA ARG A 239 -1.55 3.04 -19.44
C ARG A 239 -2.11 4.29 -18.73
N THR A 240 -1.87 4.38 -17.43
CA THR A 240 -2.27 5.52 -16.61
C THR A 240 -1.60 6.80 -17.06
N ALA A 241 -0.30 6.79 -17.31
CA ALA A 241 0.46 7.94 -17.79
C ALA A 241 0.49 8.09 -19.32
N HIS A 242 -0.10 7.17 -20.09
CA HIS A 242 -0.11 7.12 -21.56
C HIS A 242 1.28 7.06 -22.24
N ASP A 243 2.37 7.09 -21.50
CA ASP A 243 3.74 6.86 -21.97
C ASP A 243 4.34 5.68 -21.21
N PRO A 244 4.60 4.55 -21.87
CA PRO A 244 5.12 3.34 -21.22
C PRO A 244 6.48 3.52 -20.54
N ALA A 245 7.23 4.56 -20.87
CA ALA A 245 8.54 4.85 -20.29
C ALA A 245 8.44 5.40 -18.85
N VAL A 246 7.31 5.97 -18.48
CA VAL A 246 7.05 6.57 -17.17
C VAL A 246 5.80 6.02 -16.48
N ASP A 247 5.05 5.15 -17.15
CA ASP A 247 3.83 4.54 -16.63
C ASP A 247 4.14 3.42 -15.63
N GLN A 248 4.82 3.79 -14.56
CA GLN A 248 5.31 2.85 -13.55
C GLN A 248 5.56 3.57 -12.22
N ALA A 249 4.88 3.15 -11.16
CA ALA A 249 5.16 3.62 -9.81
C ALA A 249 6.55 3.11 -9.36
N ARG A 250 7.36 4.02 -8.78
CA ARG A 250 8.78 3.74 -8.54
C ARG A 250 9.39 4.55 -7.41
N ASP A 251 10.54 4.08 -6.92
CA ASP A 251 11.34 4.77 -5.90
C ASP A 251 10.52 5.03 -4.62
N GLY A 252 9.80 4.00 -4.16
CA GLY A 252 8.84 4.11 -3.08
C GLY A 252 9.18 3.26 -1.86
N THR A 253 8.56 3.59 -0.74
CA THR A 253 8.63 2.80 0.50
C THR A 253 7.23 2.49 1.00
N VAL A 254 6.98 1.22 1.34
CA VAL A 254 5.77 0.72 2.00
C VAL A 254 6.21 0.08 3.32
N SER A 255 6.02 0.78 4.45
CA SER A 255 6.59 0.31 5.71
C SER A 255 5.75 0.59 6.94
N HIS A 256 5.93 -0.24 7.98
CA HIS A 256 5.24 -0.11 9.27
C HIS A 256 3.70 -0.10 9.13
N ASN A 257 3.15 -0.68 8.06
CA ASN A 257 1.71 -0.80 7.91
C ASN A 257 1.21 -2.07 8.60
N LEU A 258 0.00 -2.00 9.12
CA LEU A 258 -0.76 -3.13 9.61
C LEU A 258 -1.88 -3.43 8.59
N VAL A 259 -1.81 -4.61 7.96
CA VAL A 259 -2.76 -5.00 6.90
C VAL A 259 -3.40 -6.34 7.26
N TYR A 260 -4.72 -6.36 7.43
CA TYR A 260 -5.38 -7.59 7.88
C TYR A 260 -6.84 -7.69 7.46
N ASN A 261 -7.36 -8.93 7.56
CA ASN A 261 -8.76 -9.25 7.26
C ASN A 261 -9.21 -8.74 5.88
N ILE A 262 -8.43 -9.14 4.86
CA ILE A 262 -8.67 -8.76 3.46
C ILE A 262 -8.83 -10.02 2.63
N THR A 263 -9.97 -10.14 1.93
CA THR A 263 -10.24 -11.30 1.08
C THR A 263 -11.15 -10.92 -0.07
N SER A 264 -10.86 -11.40 -1.26
CA SER A 264 -11.76 -11.29 -2.40
C SER A 264 -12.96 -12.23 -2.34
N ARG A 265 -12.97 -13.16 -1.38
CA ARG A 265 -14.08 -14.11 -1.22
C ARG A 265 -15.39 -13.40 -0.88
N GLY A 266 -16.38 -13.58 -1.73
CA GLY A 266 -17.67 -12.90 -1.60
C GLY A 266 -17.71 -11.52 -2.25
N ASN A 267 -16.62 -11.05 -2.84
CA ASN A 267 -16.61 -9.87 -3.68
C ASN A 267 -17.37 -10.15 -4.99
N PRO A 268 -18.30 -9.29 -5.44
CA PRO A 268 -19.06 -9.50 -6.67
C PRO A 268 -18.22 -9.72 -7.93
N ALA A 269 -17.00 -9.16 -7.97
CA ALA A 269 -16.08 -9.33 -9.08
C ALA A 269 -15.34 -10.67 -9.11
N TYR A 270 -15.17 -11.32 -7.96
CA TYR A 270 -14.32 -12.51 -7.77
C TYR A 270 -15.10 -13.74 -7.28
N GLY A 271 -16.31 -13.56 -6.76
CA GLY A 271 -17.14 -14.67 -6.27
C GLY A 271 -16.55 -15.37 -5.06
N ASN A 272 -16.11 -16.61 -5.22
CA ASN A 272 -15.51 -17.39 -4.14
C ASN A 272 -13.97 -17.48 -4.22
N ASP A 273 -13.37 -16.82 -5.18
CA ASP A 273 -11.92 -16.83 -5.33
C ASP A 273 -11.26 -16.06 -4.16
N GLN A 274 -10.12 -16.55 -3.72
CA GLN A 274 -9.27 -15.94 -2.71
C GLN A 274 -7.97 -15.52 -3.39
N SER A 275 -7.96 -14.30 -3.91
CA SER A 275 -6.88 -13.77 -4.78
C SER A 275 -6.52 -12.31 -4.47
N SER A 276 -6.96 -11.77 -3.35
CA SER A 276 -6.57 -10.43 -2.92
C SER A 276 -5.28 -10.45 -2.12
N ASP A 277 -4.54 -9.37 -2.17
CA ASP A 277 -3.25 -9.25 -1.52
C ASP A 277 -3.29 -8.30 -0.34
N GLY A 278 -2.46 -8.57 0.68
CA GLY A 278 -2.18 -7.59 1.71
C GLY A 278 -1.40 -6.42 1.12
N ILE A 279 -0.24 -6.71 0.52
CA ILE A 279 0.58 -5.74 -0.23
C ILE A 279 0.93 -6.36 -1.59
N TYR A 280 0.55 -5.67 -2.65
CA TYR A 280 0.84 -6.05 -4.03
C TYR A 280 1.76 -5.04 -4.71
N VAL A 281 2.71 -5.51 -5.49
CA VAL A 281 3.45 -4.69 -6.45
C VAL A 281 3.17 -5.25 -7.83
N ASP A 282 2.25 -4.64 -8.57
CA ASP A 282 1.92 -4.99 -9.95
C ASP A 282 2.67 -4.09 -10.94
N GLY A 283 3.85 -4.51 -11.33
CA GLY A 283 4.65 -3.78 -12.31
C GLY A 283 5.42 -2.58 -11.73
N GLY A 284 5.43 -2.36 -10.43
CA GLY A 284 6.26 -1.33 -9.79
C GLY A 284 7.77 -1.63 -9.84
N THR A 285 8.62 -0.63 -9.60
CA THR A 285 10.07 -0.83 -9.58
C THR A 285 10.78 -0.02 -8.50
N ARG A 286 11.86 -0.57 -7.93
CA ARG A 286 12.67 0.04 -6.85
C ARG A 286 11.80 0.44 -5.64
N ILE A 287 11.08 -0.55 -5.12
CA ILE A 287 10.19 -0.39 -3.96
C ILE A 287 10.79 -1.14 -2.77
N LEU A 288 10.83 -0.48 -1.63
CA LEU A 288 11.16 -1.07 -0.35
C LEU A 288 9.88 -1.40 0.41
N ILE A 289 9.66 -2.67 0.74
CA ILE A 289 8.55 -3.16 1.56
C ILE A 289 9.16 -3.70 2.86
N GLU A 290 9.07 -2.95 3.96
CA GLU A 290 9.73 -3.38 5.18
C GLU A 290 8.91 -3.11 6.44
N GLN A 291 9.14 -3.95 7.45
CA GLN A 291 8.57 -3.74 8.79
C GLN A 291 7.03 -3.64 8.78
N ASN A 292 6.36 -4.34 7.86
CA ASN A 292 4.91 -4.45 7.85
C ASN A 292 4.47 -5.70 8.63
N THR A 293 3.30 -5.63 9.24
CA THR A 293 2.59 -6.78 9.80
C THR A 293 1.38 -7.07 8.93
N ILE A 294 1.29 -8.28 8.39
CA ILE A 294 0.27 -8.69 7.43
C ILE A 294 -0.32 -10.03 7.89
N HIS A 295 -1.64 -10.09 8.04
CA HIS A 295 -2.28 -11.34 8.47
C HIS A 295 -3.75 -11.44 8.05
N ASP A 296 -4.26 -12.67 7.99
CA ASP A 296 -5.65 -12.94 7.63
C ASP A 296 -6.06 -12.26 6.30
N VAL A 297 -5.16 -12.32 5.32
CA VAL A 297 -5.36 -11.86 3.93
C VAL A 297 -5.28 -13.05 2.96
N ASP A 298 -5.62 -12.89 1.68
CA ASP A 298 -5.50 -14.05 0.78
C ASP A 298 -4.02 -14.32 0.46
N PHE A 299 -3.28 -13.36 -0.10
CA PHE A 299 -1.82 -13.40 -0.24
C PHE A 299 -1.18 -12.32 0.64
N GLY A 300 -0.15 -12.65 1.39
CA GLY A 300 0.52 -11.68 2.26
C GLY A 300 1.20 -10.55 1.47
N ILE A 301 2.24 -10.90 0.71
CA ILE A 301 2.92 -10.01 -0.24
C ILE A 301 2.96 -10.69 -1.61
N GLU A 302 2.52 -9.99 -2.64
CA GLU A 302 2.71 -10.42 -4.02
C GLU A 302 3.59 -9.45 -4.79
N LEU A 303 4.59 -10.00 -5.50
CA LEU A 303 5.46 -9.27 -6.41
C LEU A 303 5.27 -9.86 -7.81
N ALA A 304 4.43 -9.23 -8.62
CA ALA A 304 4.08 -9.75 -9.92
C ALA A 304 3.90 -8.62 -10.93
N SER A 305 3.71 -8.94 -12.18
CA SER A 305 3.21 -8.00 -13.17
C SER A 305 2.12 -8.67 -14.00
N GLU A 306 0.99 -8.02 -14.10
CA GLU A 306 -0.12 -8.48 -14.92
C GLU A 306 0.10 -8.24 -16.42
N HIS A 307 1.05 -7.42 -16.78
CA HIS A 307 1.27 -6.95 -18.15
C HIS A 307 2.36 -7.74 -18.86
N LYS A 308 1.99 -8.41 -19.94
CA LYS A 308 2.92 -9.18 -20.77
C LYS A 308 4.16 -8.38 -21.15
N ASP A 309 5.34 -9.02 -21.07
CA ASP A 309 6.65 -8.43 -21.36
C ASP A 309 6.99 -7.19 -20.48
N ARG A 310 6.39 -7.11 -19.28
CA ARG A 310 6.65 -6.09 -18.25
C ARG A 310 7.04 -6.74 -16.94
N ALA A 311 7.84 -6.02 -16.15
CA ALA A 311 8.39 -6.55 -14.92
C ALA A 311 8.02 -5.72 -13.71
N THR A 312 7.72 -6.42 -12.62
CA THR A 312 7.99 -5.94 -11.26
C THR A 312 9.46 -6.19 -10.97
N SER A 313 10.21 -5.16 -10.58
CA SER A 313 11.67 -5.29 -10.54
C SER A 313 12.32 -4.46 -9.43
N TYR A 314 13.47 -4.96 -8.93
CA TYR A 314 14.25 -4.31 -7.89
C TYR A 314 13.44 -4.02 -6.62
N ILE A 315 12.59 -4.97 -6.23
CA ILE A 315 11.81 -4.90 -4.99
C ILE A 315 12.65 -5.51 -3.86
N ILE A 316 12.63 -4.87 -2.69
CA ILE A 316 13.18 -5.44 -1.46
C ILE A 316 12.04 -5.59 -0.46
N ALA A 317 11.62 -6.83 -0.21
CA ALA A 317 10.64 -7.15 0.84
C ALA A 317 11.38 -7.76 2.03
N ARG A 318 11.53 -6.99 3.11
CA ARG A 318 12.35 -7.42 4.26
C ARG A 318 11.76 -7.07 5.61
N ASN A 319 12.13 -7.84 6.62
CA ASN A 319 11.73 -7.61 8.01
C ASN A 319 10.22 -7.51 8.21
N ASN A 320 9.41 -8.17 7.36
CA ASN A 320 7.96 -8.22 7.48
C ASN A 320 7.53 -9.47 8.26
N LEU A 321 6.45 -9.35 9.02
CA LEU A 321 5.75 -10.43 9.67
C LEU A 321 4.49 -10.77 8.89
N ILE A 322 4.39 -12.02 8.39
CA ILE A 322 3.30 -12.47 7.52
C ILE A 322 2.76 -13.79 8.06
N TYR A 323 1.50 -13.80 8.51
CA TYR A 323 0.94 -15.01 9.11
C TYR A 323 -0.56 -15.19 8.81
N HIS A 324 -1.00 -16.45 8.85
CA HIS A 324 -2.39 -16.86 8.64
C HIS A 324 -3.02 -16.39 7.33
N CYS A 325 -2.25 -16.13 6.29
CA CYS A 325 -2.80 -15.83 4.98
C CYS A 325 -3.58 -17.04 4.43
N HIS A 326 -4.65 -16.77 3.71
CA HIS A 326 -5.57 -17.82 3.25
C HIS A 326 -4.96 -18.67 2.13
N THR A 327 -4.13 -18.06 1.25
CA THR A 327 -3.59 -18.71 0.05
C THR A 327 -2.07 -18.87 0.12
N ALA A 328 -1.31 -17.81 0.35
CA ALA A 328 0.15 -17.88 0.48
C ALA A 328 0.72 -16.74 1.31
N GLY A 329 1.88 -16.97 1.95
CA GLY A 329 2.60 -15.91 2.65
C GLY A 329 3.21 -14.89 1.69
N VAL A 330 4.05 -15.35 0.77
CA VAL A 330 4.66 -14.52 -0.28
C VAL A 330 4.49 -15.19 -1.64
N SER A 331 4.16 -14.40 -2.66
CA SER A 331 4.07 -14.84 -4.05
C SER A 331 4.93 -13.96 -4.96
N ILE A 332 5.67 -14.55 -5.91
CA ILE A 332 6.45 -13.84 -6.91
C ILE A 332 6.22 -14.40 -8.30
N GLY A 333 6.37 -13.57 -9.35
CA GLY A 333 6.17 -13.96 -10.75
C GLY A 333 4.79 -13.58 -11.30
N GLY A 334 4.56 -13.70 -12.58
CA GLY A 334 3.24 -13.51 -13.20
C GLY A 334 2.28 -14.65 -12.88
N TYR A 335 1.02 -14.38 -12.64
CA TYR A 335 0.04 -15.42 -12.29
C TYR A 335 -0.30 -16.40 -13.44
N ALA A 336 0.10 -16.10 -14.66
CA ALA A 336 -0.05 -16.96 -15.84
C ALA A 336 1.17 -16.85 -16.79
N PRO A 337 1.39 -17.85 -17.68
CA PRO A 337 2.55 -17.87 -18.57
C PRO A 337 2.65 -16.70 -19.54
N ASP A 338 1.52 -16.09 -19.88
CA ASP A 338 1.41 -14.98 -20.82
C ASP A 338 1.33 -13.60 -20.12
N ARG A 339 1.59 -13.57 -18.81
CA ARG A 339 1.68 -12.35 -18.00
C ARG A 339 3.11 -11.84 -17.91
N GLY A 340 3.29 -10.76 -17.18
CA GLY A 340 4.61 -10.20 -16.90
C GLY A 340 5.46 -11.08 -16.00
N HIS A 341 6.49 -10.50 -15.39
CA HIS A 341 7.46 -11.26 -14.62
C HIS A 341 7.97 -10.47 -13.41
N THR A 342 8.71 -11.16 -12.53
CA THR A 342 9.42 -10.58 -11.39
C THR A 342 10.90 -10.81 -11.55
N GLU A 343 11.70 -9.76 -11.47
CA GLU A 343 13.15 -9.83 -11.63
C GLU A 343 13.91 -8.96 -10.64
N HIS A 344 15.16 -9.35 -10.35
CA HIS A 344 16.10 -8.61 -9.48
C HIS A 344 15.48 -8.21 -8.12
N SER A 345 14.56 -9.01 -7.61
CA SER A 345 13.83 -8.72 -6.38
C SER A 345 14.29 -9.61 -5.23
N GLN A 346 14.15 -9.14 -4.00
CA GLN A 346 14.72 -9.81 -2.83
C GLN A 346 13.69 -9.91 -1.71
N VAL A 347 13.51 -11.11 -1.18
CA VAL A 347 12.65 -11.44 -0.05
C VAL A 347 13.56 -11.89 1.10
N LEU A 348 13.80 -10.98 2.05
CA LEU A 348 14.87 -11.13 3.05
C LEU A 348 14.35 -10.97 4.47
N ASN A 349 14.84 -11.79 5.38
CA ASN A 349 14.58 -11.57 6.81
C ASN A 349 13.08 -11.42 7.17
N ASN A 350 12.17 -12.09 6.46
CA ASN A 350 10.76 -12.10 6.81
C ASN A 350 10.44 -13.31 7.69
N THR A 351 9.42 -13.22 8.51
CA THR A 351 8.82 -14.35 9.21
C THR A 351 7.50 -14.70 8.55
N LEU A 352 7.43 -15.89 7.95
CA LEU A 352 6.23 -16.48 7.35
C LEU A 352 5.72 -17.55 8.30
N TYR A 353 4.49 -17.43 8.79
CA TYR A 353 3.96 -18.35 9.78
C TYR A 353 2.55 -18.84 9.46
N ALA A 354 2.43 -20.14 9.28
CA ALA A 354 1.18 -20.86 9.14
C ALA A 354 0.22 -20.25 8.09
N ASN A 355 0.75 -19.90 6.94
CA ASN A 355 -0.03 -19.43 5.80
C ASN A 355 -0.68 -20.61 5.03
N ASP A 356 -1.37 -20.35 3.93
CA ASP A 356 -2.20 -21.32 3.19
C ASP A 356 -3.28 -21.97 4.08
N THR A 357 -3.94 -21.16 4.91
CA THR A 357 -4.96 -21.63 5.87
C THR A 357 -6.19 -22.22 5.18
N SER A 358 -6.49 -21.81 3.94
CA SER A 358 -7.55 -22.41 3.10
C SER A 358 -7.14 -23.72 2.42
N SER A 359 -5.90 -24.18 2.67
CA SER A 359 -5.36 -25.41 2.11
C SER A 359 -5.41 -25.46 0.57
N THR A 360 -5.11 -24.36 -0.08
CA THR A 360 -5.05 -24.26 -1.55
C THR A 360 -3.87 -25.07 -2.14
N GLY A 361 -2.84 -25.30 -1.32
CA GLY A 361 -1.59 -25.92 -1.71
C GLY A 361 -0.57 -24.93 -2.26
N SER A 362 -0.77 -23.63 -2.04
CA SER A 362 0.16 -22.56 -2.44
C SER A 362 1.33 -22.40 -1.46
N GLY A 363 1.17 -22.79 -0.21
CA GLY A 363 2.24 -22.85 0.79
C GLY A 363 2.66 -21.48 1.32
N GLU A 364 3.87 -21.44 1.90
CA GLU A 364 4.40 -20.20 2.50
C GLU A 364 5.02 -19.29 1.45
N PHE A 365 5.72 -19.86 0.46
CA PHE A 365 6.38 -19.13 -0.61
C PHE A 365 5.99 -19.69 -1.98
N GLN A 366 5.32 -18.88 -2.79
CA GLN A 366 4.88 -19.25 -4.11
C GLN A 366 5.72 -18.59 -5.19
N MET A 367 6.33 -19.36 -6.04
CA MET A 367 7.00 -18.94 -7.27
C MET A 367 6.09 -19.24 -8.46
N GLN A 368 5.55 -18.22 -9.09
CA GLN A 368 4.61 -18.37 -10.21
C GLN A 368 5.36 -18.47 -11.56
N TRP A 369 4.86 -17.81 -12.60
CA TRP A 369 5.44 -17.84 -13.94
C TRP A 369 6.42 -16.68 -14.12
N ASN A 370 7.41 -16.86 -14.99
CA ASN A 370 8.29 -15.80 -15.47
C ASN A 370 9.05 -15.06 -14.35
N MET A 371 10.17 -15.61 -13.93
CA MET A 371 11.02 -15.05 -12.89
C MET A 371 12.49 -15.09 -13.28
N SER A 372 13.29 -14.11 -12.85
CA SER A 372 14.76 -14.14 -12.99
C SER A 372 15.47 -13.35 -11.89
N ASP A 373 16.62 -13.84 -11.48
CA ASP A 373 17.56 -13.15 -10.61
C ASP A 373 16.97 -12.66 -9.28
N ASN A 374 16.03 -13.43 -8.69
CA ASN A 374 15.42 -13.10 -7.42
C ASN A 374 16.14 -13.83 -6.27
N VAL A 375 16.07 -13.24 -5.06
CA VAL A 375 16.69 -13.77 -3.84
C VAL A 375 15.63 -14.08 -2.80
N PHE A 376 15.72 -15.23 -2.15
CA PHE A 376 14.93 -15.62 -0.99
C PHE A 376 15.88 -16.12 0.12
N ALA A 377 16.19 -15.25 1.10
CA ALA A 377 17.22 -15.55 2.08
C ALA A 377 16.91 -14.97 3.48
N ASN A 378 17.52 -15.58 4.50
CA ASN A 378 17.41 -15.18 5.90
C ASN A 378 15.96 -15.20 6.46
N ASN A 379 15.03 -15.90 5.83
CA ASN A 379 13.65 -15.95 6.28
C ASN A 379 13.45 -17.08 7.31
N ILE A 380 12.48 -16.91 8.19
CA ILE A 380 11.87 -18.00 8.96
C ILE A 380 10.58 -18.40 8.24
N VAL A 381 10.44 -19.66 7.92
CA VAL A 381 9.30 -20.26 7.21
C VAL A 381 8.72 -21.39 8.05
N TYR A 382 7.71 -21.09 8.82
CA TYR A 382 6.95 -22.05 9.62
C TYR A 382 5.69 -22.44 8.84
N ALA A 383 5.71 -23.61 8.21
CA ALA A 383 4.62 -24.02 7.32
C ALA A 383 3.34 -24.36 8.07
N GLY A 384 2.23 -24.04 7.43
CA GLY A 384 0.89 -24.41 7.88
C GLY A 384 0.63 -25.92 7.90
N PRO A 385 -0.61 -26.34 8.18
CA PRO A 385 -0.95 -27.75 8.49
C PRO A 385 -0.63 -28.78 7.41
N ARG A 386 -0.46 -28.34 6.14
CA ARG A 386 -0.10 -29.23 5.03
C ARG A 386 1.39 -29.39 4.82
N CYS A 387 2.22 -28.72 5.63
CA CYS A 387 3.67 -28.71 5.50
C CYS A 387 4.18 -28.35 4.09
N VAL A 388 3.46 -27.52 3.36
CA VAL A 388 3.91 -27.00 2.05
C VAL A 388 4.78 -25.79 2.28
N ILE A 389 6.09 -25.93 2.02
CA ILE A 389 7.08 -24.86 2.20
C ILE A 389 7.02 -23.91 1.01
N SER A 390 7.15 -24.45 -0.19
CA SER A 390 7.10 -23.63 -1.41
C SER A 390 6.42 -24.34 -2.56
N VAL A 391 5.90 -23.52 -3.47
CA VAL A 391 5.30 -23.98 -4.73
C VAL A 391 5.98 -23.29 -5.89
N THR A 392 6.37 -24.04 -6.91
CA THR A 392 6.88 -23.51 -8.18
C THR A 392 5.96 -23.95 -9.30
N LYS A 393 5.19 -23.02 -9.87
CA LYS A 393 4.20 -23.31 -10.93
C LYS A 393 4.81 -23.57 -12.29
N THR A 394 6.07 -23.17 -12.51
CA THR A 394 6.71 -23.26 -13.82
C THR A 394 7.75 -24.36 -13.88
N GLU A 395 7.74 -25.12 -15.01
CA GLU A 395 8.89 -25.93 -15.40
C GLU A 395 10.05 -25.08 -15.92
N VAL A 396 9.80 -23.84 -16.09
CA VAL A 396 10.44 -23.00 -17.08
C VAL A 396 11.81 -22.60 -16.71
N ASN A 397 12.24 -22.77 -15.53
CA ASN A 397 13.56 -22.21 -15.37
C ASN A 397 14.64 -23.23 -15.08
N LYS A 398 14.80 -24.13 -16.05
CA LYS A 398 16.11 -24.76 -16.25
C LYS A 398 17.22 -23.74 -16.58
N THR A 399 16.85 -22.53 -17.00
CA THR A 399 17.81 -21.53 -17.48
C THR A 399 17.92 -20.28 -16.59
N GLN A 400 16.94 -20.01 -15.71
CA GLN A 400 16.94 -18.84 -14.83
C GLN A 400 16.22 -19.13 -13.51
N PRO A 401 16.81 -19.95 -12.63
CA PRO A 401 16.29 -20.13 -11.29
C PRO A 401 16.31 -18.79 -10.54
N PRO A 402 15.58 -18.62 -9.41
CA PRO A 402 15.88 -17.58 -8.46
C PRO A 402 17.39 -17.56 -8.20
N ALA A 403 18.02 -16.39 -8.20
CA ALA A 403 19.48 -16.29 -8.12
C ALA A 403 20.04 -16.95 -6.85
N LEU A 404 19.29 -16.83 -5.73
CA LEU A 404 19.67 -17.40 -4.45
C LEU A 404 18.44 -17.82 -3.66
N ILE A 405 18.38 -19.08 -3.22
CA ILE A 405 17.50 -19.54 -2.15
C ILE A 405 18.41 -20.23 -1.13
N ASP A 406 18.72 -19.54 -0.03
CA ASP A 406 19.61 -20.08 0.99
C ASP A 406 19.50 -19.31 2.31
N TYR A 407 20.15 -19.78 3.37
CA TYR A 407 20.17 -19.17 4.71
C TYR A 407 18.78 -19.02 5.33
N ASN A 408 17.84 -19.92 5.05
CA ASN A 408 16.49 -19.88 5.62
C ASN A 408 16.37 -20.90 6.78
N LEU A 409 15.43 -20.65 7.67
CA LEU A 409 15.00 -21.60 8.68
C LEU A 409 13.60 -22.09 8.34
N TYR A 410 13.51 -23.39 8.06
CA TYR A 410 12.25 -24.06 7.75
C TYR A 410 11.75 -24.88 8.92
N TYR A 411 10.45 -24.96 9.06
CA TYR A 411 9.81 -25.85 10.03
C TYR A 411 8.39 -26.22 9.60
N CYS A 412 7.96 -27.41 9.93
CA CYS A 412 6.55 -27.80 10.01
C CYS A 412 6.37 -28.84 11.13
N ALA A 413 5.19 -28.82 11.76
CA ALA A 413 4.93 -29.62 12.97
C ALA A 413 5.08 -31.13 12.74
N ASP A 414 4.78 -31.63 11.51
CA ASP A 414 4.85 -33.04 11.17
C ASP A 414 6.27 -33.51 10.84
N GLY A 415 7.27 -32.61 10.86
CA GLY A 415 8.68 -32.89 10.71
C GLY A 415 9.22 -32.77 9.30
N PRO A 416 10.56 -32.88 9.15
CA PRO A 416 11.26 -32.59 7.88
C PRO A 416 10.90 -33.57 6.75
N GLU A 417 10.55 -34.81 7.05
CA GLU A 417 10.33 -35.85 6.01
C GLU A 417 9.00 -35.68 5.26
N VAL A 418 8.01 -34.98 5.88
CA VAL A 418 6.71 -34.71 5.24
C VAL A 418 6.67 -33.33 4.59
N SER A 419 7.63 -32.45 4.89
CA SER A 419 7.74 -31.15 4.29
C SER A 419 7.77 -31.22 2.76
N ALA A 420 7.08 -30.31 2.09
CA ALA A 420 6.84 -30.38 0.65
C ALA A 420 7.31 -29.13 -0.09
N TRP A 421 8.09 -29.36 -1.15
CA TRP A 421 8.42 -28.38 -2.19
C TRP A 421 7.72 -28.84 -3.48
N VAL A 422 6.62 -28.20 -3.79
CA VAL A 422 5.78 -28.55 -4.94
C VAL A 422 6.37 -27.91 -6.20
N LYS A 423 6.51 -28.70 -7.25
CA LYS A 423 6.95 -28.25 -8.58
C LYS A 423 5.91 -28.60 -9.62
N ALA A 424 5.94 -27.96 -10.76
CA ALA A 424 5.05 -28.25 -11.88
C ALA A 424 5.02 -29.74 -12.28
N LEU A 425 6.16 -30.43 -12.19
CA LEU A 425 6.30 -31.85 -12.52
C LEU A 425 6.29 -32.81 -11.30
N GLY A 426 5.84 -32.37 -10.16
CA GLY A 426 5.75 -33.22 -8.99
C GLY A 426 6.25 -32.58 -7.70
N THR A 427 6.14 -33.31 -6.61
CA THR A 427 6.49 -32.83 -5.29
C THR A 427 7.77 -33.48 -4.80
N ILE A 428 8.74 -32.69 -4.35
CA ILE A 428 9.87 -33.18 -3.57
C ILE A 428 9.46 -33.16 -2.11
N LYS A 429 9.46 -34.34 -1.49
CA LYS A 429 9.20 -34.49 -0.05
C LYS A 429 10.50 -34.63 0.71
N GLY A 430 10.57 -33.96 1.86
CA GLY A 430 11.70 -34.00 2.77
C GLY A 430 12.79 -32.99 2.44
N PHE A 431 13.21 -32.23 3.46
CA PHE A 431 14.19 -31.15 3.34
C PHE A 431 15.51 -31.62 2.72
N ASN A 432 16.08 -32.73 3.20
CA ASN A 432 17.34 -33.25 2.68
C ASN A 432 17.24 -33.67 1.19
N ASN A 433 16.11 -34.21 0.78
CA ASN A 433 15.85 -34.56 -0.62
C ASN A 433 15.75 -33.29 -1.49
N TYR A 434 15.12 -32.25 -0.97
CA TYR A 434 14.99 -30.98 -1.65
C TYR A 434 16.37 -30.34 -1.87
N VAL A 435 17.18 -30.19 -0.84
CA VAL A 435 18.55 -29.63 -0.93
C VAL A 435 19.39 -30.42 -1.94
N LYS A 436 19.37 -31.76 -1.85
CA LYS A 436 20.11 -32.62 -2.74
C LYS A 436 19.66 -32.50 -4.20
N SER A 437 18.38 -32.38 -4.44
CA SER A 437 17.81 -32.36 -5.80
C SER A 437 17.93 -31.02 -6.50
N THR A 438 17.93 -29.91 -5.75
CA THR A 438 17.92 -28.55 -6.30
C THR A 438 19.28 -27.86 -6.21
N GLY A 439 20.06 -28.17 -5.19
CA GLY A 439 21.27 -27.46 -4.83
C GLY A 439 21.02 -26.14 -4.08
N ASN A 440 19.76 -25.78 -3.86
CA ASN A 440 19.36 -24.65 -3.02
C ASN A 440 19.48 -24.98 -1.54
N ASP A 441 19.39 -24.00 -0.67
CA ASP A 441 19.25 -24.12 0.80
C ASP A 441 20.37 -24.94 1.47
N ARG A 442 21.60 -24.83 0.97
CA ARG A 442 22.75 -25.59 1.50
C ARG A 442 23.17 -25.11 2.89
N GLN A 443 22.94 -23.85 3.21
CA GLN A 443 23.20 -23.23 4.50
C GLN A 443 21.94 -23.13 5.36
N SER A 444 20.79 -23.44 4.79
CA SER A 444 19.49 -23.41 5.47
C SER A 444 19.35 -24.59 6.45
N ARG A 445 18.42 -24.45 7.38
CA ARG A 445 18.16 -25.45 8.43
C ARG A 445 16.69 -25.83 8.48
N PHE A 446 16.40 -27.01 8.97
CA PHE A 446 15.04 -27.45 9.26
C PHE A 446 14.94 -27.75 10.76
N LEU A 447 14.56 -26.78 11.54
CA LEU A 447 14.45 -26.83 13.00
C LEU A 447 13.31 -25.91 13.46
N ASP A 448 12.71 -26.21 14.63
CA ASP A 448 11.75 -25.33 15.27
C ASP A 448 12.41 -23.98 15.55
N PRO A 449 11.82 -22.86 15.11
CA PRO A 449 12.34 -21.53 15.39
C PRO A 449 12.30 -21.14 16.87
N ASP A 450 11.64 -21.90 17.74
CA ASP A 450 11.49 -21.62 19.18
C ASP A 450 10.96 -20.20 19.42
N PHE A 451 9.78 -19.88 18.86
CA PHE A 451 9.09 -18.62 19.14
C PHE A 451 8.63 -18.52 20.59
N VAL A 452 8.57 -17.31 21.13
CA VAL A 452 8.19 -17.05 22.53
C VAL A 452 6.77 -17.50 22.83
N ASP A 453 5.78 -17.05 22.04
CA ASP A 453 4.38 -17.46 22.16
C ASP A 453 3.63 -17.23 20.84
N PRO A 454 3.77 -18.12 19.86
CA PRO A 454 3.12 -17.94 18.56
C PRO A 454 1.59 -18.00 18.63
N ALA A 455 1.02 -18.62 19.68
CA ALA A 455 -0.44 -18.64 19.87
C ALA A 455 -0.99 -17.26 20.29
N ALA A 456 -0.16 -16.43 20.92
CA ALA A 456 -0.45 -15.03 21.22
C ALA A 456 0.14 -14.07 20.18
N HIS A 457 0.51 -14.57 18.99
CA HIS A 457 1.17 -13.85 17.90
C HIS A 457 2.49 -13.16 18.32
N ASN A 458 3.17 -13.73 19.32
CA ASN A 458 4.50 -13.28 19.73
C ASN A 458 5.57 -14.15 19.07
N PHE A 459 6.08 -13.70 17.94
CA PHE A 459 7.07 -14.40 17.12
C PHE A 459 8.53 -14.00 17.42
N HIS A 460 8.78 -13.39 18.57
CA HIS A 460 10.15 -13.18 19.05
C HIS A 460 10.84 -14.51 19.32
N LEU A 461 12.17 -14.51 19.24
CA LEU A 461 12.97 -15.71 19.39
C LEU A 461 13.33 -15.98 20.87
N GLN A 462 13.18 -17.21 21.32
CA GLN A 462 13.69 -17.65 22.63
C GLN A 462 15.23 -17.67 22.65
N ALA A 463 15.82 -17.75 23.86
CA ALA A 463 17.27 -17.73 24.01
C ALA A 463 18.01 -18.90 23.35
N GLY A 464 17.34 -20.02 23.10
CA GLY A 464 17.90 -21.22 22.46
C GLY A 464 17.57 -21.35 20.97
N SER A 465 16.88 -20.38 20.38
CA SER A 465 16.43 -20.47 19.00
C SER A 465 17.55 -20.74 18.01
N PRO A 466 17.38 -21.68 17.07
CA PRO A 466 18.35 -21.93 16.01
C PRO A 466 18.43 -20.80 14.97
N ALA A 467 17.51 -19.82 15.03
CA ALA A 467 17.51 -18.64 14.17
C ALA A 467 18.54 -17.58 14.62
N LEU A 468 19.02 -17.65 15.88
CA LEU A 468 19.95 -16.67 16.44
C LEU A 468 21.31 -16.72 15.74
N ALA A 469 21.78 -15.56 15.28
CA ALA A 469 23.07 -15.38 14.61
C ALA A 469 23.30 -16.36 13.43
N ALA A 470 22.21 -16.77 12.76
CA ALA A 470 22.24 -17.81 11.74
C ALA A 470 22.08 -17.26 10.30
N GLY A 471 21.78 -15.98 10.15
CA GLY A 471 21.67 -15.33 8.84
C GLY A 471 23.00 -14.82 8.30
N THR A 472 22.98 -14.39 7.04
CA THR A 472 24.12 -13.76 6.35
C THR A 472 23.83 -12.28 6.04
N ILE A 473 24.87 -11.47 6.10
CA ILE A 473 24.84 -10.06 5.67
C ILE A 473 25.59 -9.87 4.34
N ASP A 474 26.20 -10.92 3.81
CA ASP A 474 27.07 -10.84 2.66
C ASP A 474 26.25 -10.47 1.41
N GLU A 475 26.51 -9.28 0.88
CA GLU A 475 25.88 -8.72 -0.35
C GLU A 475 24.34 -8.56 -0.26
N LEU A 476 23.73 -8.67 0.93
CA LEU A 476 22.29 -8.54 1.11
C LEU A 476 21.90 -7.23 1.81
N PRO A 477 20.91 -6.48 1.30
CA PRO A 477 20.41 -5.25 1.91
C PRO A 477 19.45 -5.56 3.08
N VAL A 478 19.98 -6.07 4.19
CA VAL A 478 19.21 -6.56 5.34
C VAL A 478 18.52 -5.46 6.15
N GLY A 479 18.86 -4.18 5.93
CA GLY A 479 18.29 -3.04 6.62
C GLY A 479 19.06 -2.64 7.89
N GLU A 480 18.68 -1.49 8.43
CA GLU A 480 19.28 -0.95 9.66
C GLU A 480 18.56 -1.46 10.91
N LEU A 481 17.23 -1.61 10.81
CA LEU A 481 16.35 -1.94 11.92
C LEU A 481 15.54 -3.22 11.62
N ASP A 482 15.19 -3.94 12.65
CA ASP A 482 14.23 -5.05 12.61
C ASP A 482 12.78 -4.55 12.74
N LEU A 483 11.81 -5.46 12.86
CA LEU A 483 10.39 -5.10 12.96
C LEU A 483 10.06 -4.26 14.21
N ASP A 484 10.78 -4.45 15.30
CA ASP A 484 10.61 -3.68 16.55
C ASP A 484 11.38 -2.34 16.55
N GLY A 485 12.14 -2.05 15.50
CA GLY A 485 13.03 -0.89 15.48
C GLY A 485 14.35 -1.08 16.22
N SER A 486 14.73 -2.32 16.55
CA SER A 486 16.03 -2.65 17.11
C SER A 486 17.11 -2.75 16.00
N PRO A 487 18.40 -2.47 16.30
CA PRO A 487 19.46 -2.60 15.30
C PRO A 487 19.51 -4.01 14.70
N ARG A 488 19.38 -4.11 13.38
CA ARG A 488 19.30 -5.38 12.66
C ARG A 488 20.60 -6.19 12.72
N VAL A 489 21.74 -5.54 12.71
CA VAL A 489 23.04 -6.18 12.79
C VAL A 489 23.62 -6.00 14.19
N ASN A 490 23.84 -7.10 14.89
CA ASN A 490 24.46 -7.10 16.21
C ASN A 490 25.83 -7.78 16.14
N SER A 491 26.90 -7.01 16.41
CA SER A 491 28.30 -7.53 16.40
C SER A 491 28.66 -8.29 15.11
N GLY A 492 28.20 -7.81 13.96
CA GLY A 492 28.43 -8.42 12.65
C GLY A 492 27.61 -9.68 12.38
N LYS A 493 26.60 -9.96 13.19
CA LYS A 493 25.69 -11.10 13.06
C LYS A 493 24.26 -10.65 12.92
N ILE A 494 23.46 -11.51 12.32
CA ILE A 494 22.04 -11.28 12.07
C ILE A 494 21.24 -12.53 12.40
N ASP A 495 20.10 -12.36 13.03
CA ASP A 495 19.14 -13.43 13.26
C ASP A 495 18.29 -13.65 12.02
N LEU A 496 17.74 -14.83 11.83
CA LEU A 496 16.77 -15.12 10.79
C LEU A 496 15.39 -14.57 11.17
N GLY A 497 14.58 -14.28 10.16
CA GLY A 497 13.23 -13.72 10.36
C GLY A 497 13.20 -12.21 10.61
N CYS A 498 12.05 -11.68 10.98
CA CYS A 498 11.82 -10.24 11.09
C CYS A 498 12.28 -9.59 12.40
N TYR A 499 12.67 -10.36 13.40
CA TYR A 499 13.14 -9.87 14.70
C TYR A 499 14.63 -10.14 14.91
N GLN A 500 15.29 -9.22 15.57
CA GLN A 500 16.68 -9.36 16.03
C GLN A 500 16.69 -9.40 17.56
N LYS A 501 17.27 -10.44 18.13
CA LYS A 501 17.45 -10.49 19.58
C LYS A 501 18.59 -9.58 20.00
N PRO A 502 18.39 -8.71 21.00
CA PRO A 502 19.41 -7.80 21.54
C PRO A 502 20.65 -8.52 22.11
#